data_fc1cd79a2cccf606760f0013ea05a650
#
_entry.id   fc1cd79a2cccf606760f0013ea05a650
#
_cell.length_a   1.000
_cell.length_b   1.000
_cell.length_c   1.000
_cell.angle_alpha   90.00
_cell.angle_beta   90.00
_cell.angle_gamma   90.00
#
_symmetry.space_group_name_H-M   'P 1'
#
loop_
_entity.id
_entity.type
_entity.pdbx_description
1 polymer ?
#
loop_
_entity_poly.entity_id
_entity_poly.type
_entity_poly.pdbx_seq_one_letter_code
_entity_poly.pdbx_strand_id
1 'polypeptide(L)'
;PDHPRYRPAKVERYKHLVGKKLRLPLVERSIPVIADDYCDPAFGTGCVKITPAHDFNDYQVGKRHNLEPISILTLDAKINDLAPDRYQGMDRFEARKRIVADLEEQGLLVEVKKHKLMVPRGDRTGVVIEPMLTDQWFVDMKDIAARSLQVVQDGDVSFVPEQWINTYNAWLANIQDWCISRQLWWGHQIPAWYDED
;
A
#
# COMPACT_ATOMS: atom_id res chain seq x y z
N PRO A 1 -24.95 1.42 -0.28
CA PRO A 1 -25.79 0.22 -0.30
C PRO A 1 -26.07 -0.31 -1.71
N ASP A 2 -25.93 0.52 -2.76
CA ASP A 2 -26.28 0.15 -4.15
C ASP A 2 -25.08 -0.15 -5.06
N HIS A 3 -23.91 -0.41 -4.48
CA HIS A 3 -22.75 -0.77 -5.28
C HIS A 3 -22.89 -2.20 -5.84
N PRO A 4 -22.66 -2.45 -7.16
CA PRO A 4 -22.86 -3.75 -7.81
C PRO A 4 -22.08 -4.92 -7.18
N ARG A 5 -21.05 -4.64 -6.39
CA ARG A 5 -20.22 -5.65 -5.68
C ARG A 5 -20.79 -6.03 -4.30
N TYR A 6 -21.80 -5.33 -3.79
CA TYR A 6 -22.41 -5.62 -2.50
C TYR A 6 -23.31 -6.86 -2.62
N ARG A 7 -22.86 -7.99 -2.06
CA ARG A 7 -23.66 -9.22 -1.96
C ARG A 7 -23.97 -9.50 -0.50
N PRO A 8 -25.20 -9.22 -0.02
CA PRO A 8 -25.57 -9.24 1.40
C PRO A 8 -25.20 -10.54 2.14
N ALA A 9 -25.41 -11.71 1.50
CA ALA A 9 -25.24 -13.01 2.15
C ALA A 9 -23.78 -13.34 2.56
N LYS A 10 -22.76 -12.77 1.90
CA LYS A 10 -21.37 -12.99 2.28
C LYS A 10 -20.85 -11.95 3.28
N VAL A 11 -21.38 -10.72 3.25
CA VAL A 11 -21.06 -9.66 4.21
C VAL A 11 -21.59 -10.02 5.59
N GLU A 12 -22.80 -10.57 5.69
CA GLU A 12 -23.40 -11.02 6.96
C GLU A 12 -22.54 -12.07 7.68
N ARG A 13 -21.80 -12.91 6.94
CA ARG A 13 -20.96 -13.98 7.52
C ARG A 13 -19.97 -13.47 8.56
N TYR A 14 -19.36 -12.29 8.34
CA TYR A 14 -18.29 -11.77 9.19
C TYR A 14 -18.68 -10.47 9.93
N LYS A 15 -19.87 -9.97 9.70
CA LYS A 15 -20.35 -8.72 10.30
C LYS A 15 -20.22 -8.67 11.82
N HIS A 16 -20.46 -9.81 12.48
CA HIS A 16 -20.34 -9.95 13.93
C HIS A 16 -18.91 -9.88 14.47
N LEU A 17 -17.91 -9.94 13.57
CA LEU A 17 -16.48 -9.83 13.91
C LEU A 17 -15.95 -8.41 13.73
N VAL A 18 -16.62 -7.55 12.99
CA VAL A 18 -16.17 -6.16 12.75
C VAL A 18 -16.00 -5.43 14.09
N GLY A 19 -14.85 -4.77 14.26
CA GLY A 19 -14.46 -4.11 15.50
C GLY A 19 -13.80 -5.03 16.54
N LYS A 20 -13.81 -6.35 16.34
CA LYS A 20 -13.06 -7.29 17.19
C LYS A 20 -11.61 -7.36 16.76
N LYS A 21 -10.77 -7.98 17.61
CA LYS A 21 -9.36 -8.24 17.33
C LYS A 21 -9.13 -9.72 17.12
N LEU A 22 -8.24 -10.06 16.20
CA LEU A 22 -7.74 -11.40 15.96
C LEU A 22 -6.29 -11.49 16.40
N ARG A 23 -5.94 -12.58 17.09
CA ARG A 23 -4.53 -12.88 17.41
C ARG A 23 -3.84 -13.34 16.13
N LEU A 24 -2.76 -12.67 15.76
CA LEU A 24 -1.94 -13.06 14.62
C LEU A 24 -1.06 -14.26 15.02
N PRO A 25 -1.08 -15.38 14.27
CA PRO A 25 -0.19 -16.51 14.54
C PRO A 25 1.28 -16.12 14.45
N LEU A 26 2.13 -16.86 15.17
CA LEU A 26 3.60 -16.72 15.19
C LEU A 26 4.14 -15.42 15.79
N VAL A 27 3.29 -14.45 16.09
CA VAL A 27 3.65 -13.17 16.73
C VAL A 27 2.68 -12.86 17.88
N GLU A 28 3.16 -12.17 18.90
CA GLU A 28 2.31 -11.75 20.02
C GLU A 28 1.60 -10.41 19.72
N ARG A 29 0.85 -10.39 18.64
CA ARG A 29 0.12 -9.19 18.19
C ARG A 29 -1.31 -9.52 17.83
N SER A 30 -2.21 -8.57 18.11
CA SER A 30 -3.60 -8.62 17.66
C SER A 30 -3.83 -7.62 16.55
N ILE A 31 -4.58 -8.02 15.52
CA ILE A 31 -4.97 -7.17 14.40
C ILE A 31 -6.48 -6.92 14.43
N PRO A 32 -6.97 -5.71 14.09
CA PRO A 32 -8.40 -5.42 14.06
C PRO A 32 -9.08 -6.07 12.87
N VAL A 33 -10.35 -6.42 13.04
CA VAL A 33 -11.25 -6.77 11.93
C VAL A 33 -11.98 -5.50 11.51
N ILE A 34 -11.78 -5.08 10.27
CA ILE A 34 -12.37 -3.88 9.67
C ILE A 34 -13.31 -4.27 8.53
N ALA A 35 -14.25 -3.39 8.18
CA ALA A 35 -15.06 -3.51 6.98
C ALA A 35 -14.61 -2.44 5.98
N ASP A 36 -14.32 -2.84 4.74
CA ASP A 36 -13.89 -1.94 3.67
C ASP A 36 -14.35 -2.49 2.32
N ASP A 37 -14.74 -1.60 1.41
CA ASP A 37 -15.21 -1.94 0.06
C ASP A 37 -14.09 -2.54 -0.83
N TYR A 38 -12.84 -2.43 -0.41
CA TYR A 38 -11.71 -3.09 -1.05
C TYR A 38 -11.84 -4.62 -1.03
N CYS A 39 -12.46 -5.17 0.00
CA CYS A 39 -12.64 -6.61 0.13
C CYS A 39 -13.81 -7.10 -0.73
N ASP A 40 -13.52 -7.85 -1.81
CA ASP A 40 -14.57 -8.51 -2.60
C ASP A 40 -15.11 -9.74 -1.86
N PRO A 41 -16.35 -9.69 -1.35
CA PRO A 41 -16.95 -10.82 -0.64
C PRO A 41 -17.22 -12.04 -1.53
N ALA A 42 -17.14 -11.90 -2.84
CA ALA A 42 -17.30 -13.01 -3.78
C ALA A 42 -15.99 -13.76 -4.04
N PHE A 43 -14.85 -13.16 -3.73
CA PHE A 43 -13.54 -13.76 -3.96
C PHE A 43 -13.08 -14.57 -2.74
N GLY A 44 -12.64 -15.83 -2.97
CA GLY A 44 -12.11 -16.70 -1.91
C GLY A 44 -13.05 -16.83 -0.70
N THR A 45 -12.53 -16.53 0.48
CA THR A 45 -13.29 -16.57 1.74
C THR A 45 -14.15 -15.33 1.97
N GLY A 46 -13.94 -14.25 1.21
CA GLY A 46 -14.52 -12.94 1.46
C GLY A 46 -13.80 -12.16 2.57
N CYS A 47 -12.59 -12.57 2.94
CA CYS A 47 -11.70 -11.85 3.84
C CYS A 47 -10.35 -11.64 3.17
N VAL A 48 -9.71 -10.50 3.45
CA VAL A 48 -8.37 -10.18 2.97
C VAL A 48 -7.52 -9.70 4.15
N LYS A 49 -6.25 -10.12 4.17
CA LYS A 49 -5.27 -9.60 5.10
C LYS A 49 -4.69 -8.31 4.54
N ILE A 50 -4.62 -7.26 5.36
CA ILE A 50 -4.12 -5.94 4.99
C ILE A 50 -2.75 -5.72 5.62
N THR A 51 -1.75 -5.33 4.81
CA THR A 51 -0.36 -5.02 5.21
C THR A 51 0.06 -3.66 4.67
N PRO A 52 -0.26 -2.56 5.34
CA PRO A 52 -0.13 -1.21 4.79
C PRO A 52 1.28 -0.80 4.37
N ALA A 53 2.32 -1.38 4.99
CA ALA A 53 3.70 -1.03 4.67
C ALA A 53 4.27 -1.72 3.41
N HIS A 54 3.62 -2.77 2.89
CA HIS A 54 4.20 -3.63 1.86
C HIS A 54 3.28 -3.88 0.65
N ASP A 55 2.19 -3.14 0.53
CA ASP A 55 1.30 -3.18 -0.62
C ASP A 55 0.62 -1.83 -0.85
N PHE A 56 0.54 -1.38 -2.10
CA PHE A 56 0.00 -0.06 -2.45
C PHE A 56 -1.50 0.07 -2.14
N ASN A 57 -2.27 -0.97 -2.39
CA ASN A 57 -3.71 -0.95 -2.13
C ASN A 57 -3.98 -1.05 -0.63
N ASP A 58 -3.24 -1.93 0.05
CA ASP A 58 -3.32 -2.09 1.51
C ASP A 58 -2.93 -0.79 2.23
N TYR A 59 -1.97 -0.02 1.68
CA TYR A 59 -1.61 1.30 2.19
C TYR A 59 -2.81 2.26 2.20
N GLN A 60 -3.60 2.29 1.11
CA GLN A 60 -4.78 3.14 1.02
C GLN A 60 -5.87 2.71 2.01
N VAL A 61 -6.07 1.40 2.20
CA VAL A 61 -6.96 0.86 3.24
C VAL A 61 -6.43 1.26 4.63
N GLY A 62 -5.12 1.12 4.84
CA GLY A 62 -4.45 1.52 6.09
C GLY A 62 -4.70 2.98 6.45
N LYS A 63 -4.58 3.88 5.48
CA LYS A 63 -4.88 5.32 5.69
C LYS A 63 -6.34 5.55 6.08
N ARG A 64 -7.31 4.93 5.39
CA ARG A 64 -8.75 5.10 5.68
C ARG A 64 -9.13 4.62 7.08
N HIS A 65 -8.49 3.58 7.57
CA HIS A 65 -8.79 2.95 8.85
C HIS A 65 -7.75 3.26 9.95
N ASN A 66 -6.81 4.16 9.69
CA ASN A 66 -5.73 4.53 10.61
C ASN A 66 -4.98 3.31 11.15
N LEU A 67 -4.64 2.37 10.26
CA LEU A 67 -3.86 1.19 10.60
C LEU A 67 -2.37 1.52 10.62
N GLU A 68 -1.65 0.97 11.59
CA GLU A 68 -0.21 1.14 11.70
C GLU A 68 0.53 0.49 10.51
N PRO A 69 1.38 1.24 9.77
CA PRO A 69 2.17 0.71 8.67
C PRO A 69 3.48 0.10 9.19
N ILE A 70 3.46 -1.16 9.59
CA ILE A 70 4.63 -1.86 10.13
C ILE A 70 5.48 -2.43 8.99
N SER A 71 6.67 -1.87 8.79
CA SER A 71 7.66 -2.41 7.84
C SER A 71 8.51 -3.48 8.51
N ILE A 72 8.54 -4.68 7.94
CA ILE A 72 9.27 -5.83 8.47
C ILE A 72 10.52 -6.20 7.65
N LEU A 73 10.88 -5.39 6.67
CA LEU A 73 12.03 -5.62 5.81
C LEU A 73 13.09 -4.53 5.99
N THR A 74 14.34 -4.92 5.86
CA THR A 74 15.48 -4.04 5.70
C THR A 74 15.63 -3.59 4.23
N LEU A 75 16.50 -2.62 3.94
CA LEU A 75 16.74 -2.15 2.57
C LEU A 75 17.29 -3.24 1.63
N ASP A 76 17.97 -4.26 2.17
CA ASP A 76 18.43 -5.43 1.42
C ASP A 76 17.43 -6.60 1.46
N ALA A 77 16.17 -6.30 1.83
CA ALA A 77 15.03 -7.22 1.84
C ALA A 77 15.21 -8.45 2.74
N LYS A 78 15.92 -8.30 3.84
CA LYS A 78 15.92 -9.24 4.95
C LYS A 78 14.88 -8.87 5.98
N ILE A 79 14.49 -9.84 6.80
CA ILE A 79 13.57 -9.60 7.91
C ILE A 79 14.26 -8.75 8.97
N ASN A 80 13.63 -7.67 9.40
CA ASN A 80 14.18 -6.74 10.39
C ASN A 80 13.81 -7.13 11.84
N ASP A 81 14.19 -6.28 12.79
CA ASP A 81 14.02 -6.45 14.24
C ASP A 81 12.57 -6.26 14.75
N LEU A 82 11.64 -5.79 13.91
CA LEU A 82 10.21 -5.74 14.24
C LEU A 82 9.51 -7.09 14.11
N ALA A 83 10.16 -8.07 13.50
CA ALA A 83 9.69 -9.44 13.41
C ALA A 83 10.19 -10.28 14.61
N PRO A 84 9.56 -11.42 14.91
CA PRO A 84 10.05 -12.32 15.94
C PRO A 84 11.50 -12.75 15.70
N ASP A 85 12.31 -12.84 16.77
CA ASP A 85 13.75 -13.10 16.74
C ASP A 85 14.15 -14.27 15.85
N ARG A 86 13.34 -15.34 15.84
CA ARG A 86 13.60 -16.55 15.02
C ARG A 86 13.57 -16.31 13.51
N TYR A 87 13.08 -15.16 13.03
CA TYR A 87 13.03 -14.80 11.63
C TYR A 87 13.97 -13.65 11.29
N GLN A 88 14.46 -12.89 12.26
CA GLN A 88 15.31 -11.72 12.05
C GLN A 88 16.59 -12.07 11.27
N GLY A 89 16.97 -11.19 10.36
CA GLY A 89 18.14 -11.36 9.51
C GLY A 89 17.99 -12.38 8.37
N MET A 90 16.90 -13.14 8.33
CA MET A 90 16.65 -14.09 7.24
C MET A 90 16.36 -13.37 5.93
N ASP A 91 16.84 -13.94 4.81
CA ASP A 91 16.32 -13.58 3.49
C ASP A 91 14.81 -13.81 3.42
N ARG A 92 14.09 -12.90 2.75
CA ARG A 92 12.63 -12.94 2.66
C ARG A 92 12.04 -14.26 2.12
N PHE A 93 12.75 -14.92 1.20
CA PHE A 93 12.29 -16.19 0.64
C PHE A 93 12.52 -17.37 1.61
N GLU A 94 13.62 -17.33 2.35
CA GLU A 94 13.89 -18.32 3.40
C GLU A 94 12.93 -18.13 4.57
N ALA A 95 12.67 -16.88 4.98
CA ALA A 95 11.67 -16.57 6.00
C ALA A 95 10.28 -17.08 5.61
N ARG A 96 9.88 -16.92 4.33
CA ARG A 96 8.61 -17.46 3.82
C ARG A 96 8.52 -18.97 4.00
N LYS A 97 9.56 -19.72 3.65
CA LYS A 97 9.59 -21.18 3.82
C LYS A 97 9.46 -21.57 5.29
N ARG A 98 10.20 -20.87 6.16
CA ARG A 98 10.18 -21.11 7.60
C ARG A 98 8.82 -20.81 8.22
N ILE A 99 8.21 -19.67 7.86
CA ILE A 99 6.86 -19.29 8.34
C ILE A 99 5.81 -20.34 7.93
N VAL A 100 5.87 -20.84 6.69
CA VAL A 100 4.94 -21.90 6.23
C VAL A 100 5.11 -23.15 7.05
N ALA A 101 6.36 -23.59 7.31
CA ALA A 101 6.63 -24.77 8.14
C ALA A 101 6.15 -24.58 9.60
N ASP A 102 6.37 -23.40 10.18
CA ASP A 102 5.93 -23.10 11.56
C ASP A 102 4.39 -23.04 11.68
N LEU A 103 3.69 -22.59 10.62
CA LEU A 103 2.22 -22.64 10.57
C LEU A 103 1.70 -24.07 10.42
N GLU A 104 2.39 -24.91 9.66
CA GLU A 104 2.07 -26.33 9.51
C GLU A 104 2.24 -27.06 10.84
N GLU A 105 3.35 -26.84 11.55
CA GLU A 105 3.62 -27.39 12.87
C GLU A 105 2.52 -27.03 13.90
N GLN A 106 1.96 -25.81 13.80
CA GLN A 106 0.86 -25.36 14.66
C GLN A 106 -0.52 -25.84 14.18
N GLY A 107 -0.60 -26.59 13.09
CA GLY A 107 -1.88 -27.05 12.50
C GLY A 107 -2.73 -25.92 11.93
N LEU A 108 -2.11 -24.77 11.58
CA LEU A 108 -2.78 -23.58 11.08
C LEU A 108 -2.67 -23.46 9.54
N LEU A 109 -1.82 -24.25 8.91
CA LEU A 109 -1.71 -24.30 7.45
C LEU A 109 -2.84 -25.13 6.86
N VAL A 110 -3.73 -24.50 6.08
CA VAL A 110 -4.84 -25.19 5.40
C VAL A 110 -4.38 -25.75 4.08
N GLU A 111 -3.74 -24.94 3.24
CA GLU A 111 -3.35 -25.30 1.89
C GLU A 111 -2.32 -24.34 1.31
N VAL A 112 -1.44 -24.85 0.45
CA VAL A 112 -0.54 -24.05 -0.39
C VAL A 112 -0.94 -24.24 -1.86
N LYS A 113 -1.48 -23.20 -2.49
CA LYS A 113 -1.89 -23.20 -3.89
C LYS A 113 -0.86 -22.51 -4.78
N LYS A 114 -0.56 -23.10 -5.94
CA LYS A 114 0.19 -22.40 -6.98
C LYS A 114 -0.66 -21.25 -7.52
N HIS A 115 -0.12 -20.07 -7.52
CA HIS A 115 -0.78 -18.88 -8.04
C HIS A 115 0.16 -18.13 -8.99
N LYS A 116 -0.38 -17.71 -10.14
CA LYS A 116 0.36 -16.88 -11.09
C LYS A 116 0.25 -15.41 -10.65
N LEU A 117 1.38 -14.81 -10.32
CA LEU A 117 1.48 -13.42 -9.90
C LEU A 117 2.46 -12.66 -10.80
N MET A 118 2.06 -11.45 -11.19
CA MET A 118 2.96 -10.49 -11.83
C MET A 118 3.83 -9.85 -10.75
N VAL A 119 5.10 -10.23 -10.69
CA VAL A 119 6.03 -9.73 -9.68
C VAL A 119 6.91 -8.65 -10.29
N PRO A 120 6.97 -7.43 -9.72
CA PRO A 120 7.85 -6.37 -10.21
C PRO A 120 9.32 -6.78 -10.03
N ARG A 121 10.13 -6.44 -11.03
CA ARG A 121 11.57 -6.73 -11.03
C ARG A 121 12.34 -5.51 -11.47
N GLY A 122 13.55 -5.36 -10.94
CA GLY A 122 14.47 -4.31 -11.35
C GLY A 122 14.95 -4.54 -12.79
N ASP A 123 14.87 -3.51 -13.63
CA ASP A 123 15.19 -3.59 -15.06
C ASP A 123 16.60 -4.07 -15.33
N ARG A 124 17.58 -3.69 -14.49
CA ARG A 124 19.00 -4.00 -14.69
C ARG A 124 19.41 -5.31 -14.00
N THR A 125 18.86 -5.61 -12.86
CA THR A 125 19.30 -6.72 -12.01
C THR A 125 18.39 -7.95 -12.10
N GLY A 126 17.15 -7.79 -12.56
CA GLY A 126 16.13 -8.82 -12.53
C GLY A 126 15.68 -9.25 -11.12
N VAL A 127 16.18 -8.57 -10.08
CA VAL A 127 15.83 -8.86 -8.68
C VAL A 127 14.38 -8.48 -8.41
N VAL A 128 13.68 -9.30 -7.65
CA VAL A 128 12.31 -9.02 -7.18
C VAL A 128 12.30 -7.77 -6.31
N ILE A 129 11.43 -6.82 -6.64
CA ILE A 129 11.21 -5.60 -5.88
C ILE A 129 10.11 -5.86 -4.86
N GLU A 130 10.39 -5.52 -3.61
CA GLU A 130 9.38 -5.53 -2.53
C GLU A 130 8.90 -4.09 -2.28
N PRO A 131 7.58 -3.83 -2.29
CA PRO A 131 7.07 -2.53 -1.88
C PRO A 131 7.45 -2.25 -0.42
N MET A 132 7.96 -1.05 -0.16
CA MET A 132 8.36 -0.61 1.16
C MET A 132 8.13 0.89 1.29
N LEU A 133 7.69 1.33 2.47
CA LEU A 133 7.57 2.75 2.79
C LEU A 133 8.96 3.33 3.05
N THR A 134 9.21 4.48 2.45
CA THR A 134 10.43 5.28 2.65
C THR A 134 10.08 6.75 2.68
N ASP A 135 10.84 7.53 3.42
CA ASP A 135 10.67 8.98 3.44
C ASP A 135 11.07 9.56 2.08
N GLN A 136 10.22 10.42 1.55
CA GLN A 136 10.40 11.09 0.28
C GLN A 136 9.93 12.54 0.40
N TRP A 137 10.48 13.40 -0.45
CA TRP A 137 10.02 14.77 -0.59
C TRP A 137 8.85 14.84 -1.57
N PHE A 138 7.77 15.45 -1.12
CA PHE A 138 6.58 15.69 -1.94
C PHE A 138 6.27 17.17 -2.02
N VAL A 139 5.78 17.61 -3.17
CA VAL A 139 5.11 18.89 -3.32
C VAL A 139 3.61 18.64 -3.18
N ASP A 140 2.96 19.33 -2.23
CA ASP A 140 1.50 19.35 -2.14
C ASP A 140 0.95 20.11 -3.36
N MET A 141 0.30 19.38 -4.23
CA MET A 141 -0.21 19.89 -5.50
C MET A 141 -1.61 20.47 -5.40
N LYS A 142 -2.31 20.31 -4.30
CA LYS A 142 -3.73 20.65 -4.17
C LYS A 142 -4.02 22.12 -4.45
N ASP A 143 -3.35 23.03 -3.76
CA ASP A 143 -3.60 24.47 -3.90
C ASP A 143 -3.07 25.00 -5.23
N ILE A 144 -1.94 24.48 -5.70
CA ILE A 144 -1.36 24.84 -7.00
C ILE A 144 -2.32 24.46 -8.12
N ALA A 145 -2.86 23.24 -8.09
CA ALA A 145 -3.81 22.75 -9.08
C ALA A 145 -5.13 23.53 -9.03
N ALA A 146 -5.66 23.82 -7.85
CA ALA A 146 -6.89 24.59 -7.71
C ALA A 146 -6.74 25.99 -8.33
N ARG A 147 -5.65 26.69 -8.07
CA ARG A 147 -5.36 28.00 -8.69
C ARG A 147 -5.17 27.90 -10.19
N SER A 148 -4.51 26.87 -10.68
CA SER A 148 -4.30 26.63 -12.10
C SER A 148 -5.62 26.34 -12.84
N LEU A 149 -6.55 25.62 -12.22
CA LEU A 149 -7.89 25.43 -12.78
C LEU A 149 -8.67 26.75 -12.80
N GLN A 150 -8.59 27.54 -11.73
CA GLN A 150 -9.31 28.80 -11.59
C GLN A 150 -8.97 29.81 -12.68
N VAL A 151 -7.69 30.01 -13.01
CA VAL A 151 -7.28 30.99 -14.04
C VAL A 151 -7.78 30.64 -15.44
N VAL A 152 -8.03 29.36 -15.70
CA VAL A 152 -8.64 28.92 -16.97
C VAL A 152 -10.15 29.11 -16.92
N GLN A 153 -10.81 28.85 -15.81
CA GLN A 153 -12.25 29.10 -15.62
C GLN A 153 -12.59 30.58 -15.70
N ASP A 154 -11.72 31.43 -15.18
CA ASP A 154 -11.90 32.91 -15.23
C ASP A 154 -11.58 33.50 -16.60
N GLY A 155 -11.02 32.71 -17.51
CA GLY A 155 -10.67 33.13 -18.87
C GLY A 155 -9.34 33.89 -18.96
N ASP A 156 -8.57 33.96 -17.88
CA ASP A 156 -7.23 34.60 -17.87
C ASP A 156 -6.23 33.81 -18.72
N VAL A 157 -6.44 32.50 -18.84
CA VAL A 157 -5.67 31.61 -19.70
C VAL A 157 -6.62 30.83 -20.61
N SER A 158 -6.35 30.84 -21.92
CA SER A 158 -7.13 30.10 -22.91
C SER A 158 -6.25 29.13 -23.70
N PHE A 159 -6.84 28.04 -24.18
CA PHE A 159 -6.17 27.03 -25.00
C PHE A 159 -6.47 27.23 -26.51
N VAL A 160 -5.45 27.05 -27.33
CA VAL A 160 -5.60 27.00 -28.78
C VAL A 160 -4.93 25.72 -29.30
N PRO A 161 -5.70 24.80 -29.85
CA PRO A 161 -7.16 24.77 -29.96
C PRO A 161 -7.84 24.49 -28.60
N GLU A 162 -9.06 24.95 -28.45
CA GLU A 162 -9.84 24.92 -27.18
C GLU A 162 -10.04 23.51 -26.59
N GLN A 163 -10.05 22.49 -27.42
CA GLN A 163 -10.24 21.08 -26.98
C GLN A 163 -9.27 20.61 -25.91
N TRP A 164 -8.08 21.22 -25.80
CA TRP A 164 -7.07 20.86 -24.80
C TRP A 164 -7.49 21.22 -23.37
N ILE A 165 -8.50 22.06 -23.19
CA ILE A 165 -9.04 22.40 -21.87
C ILE A 165 -9.57 21.15 -21.14
N ASN A 166 -10.14 20.18 -21.87
CA ASN A 166 -10.66 18.95 -21.28
C ASN A 166 -9.54 18.10 -20.69
N THR A 167 -8.42 17.95 -21.41
CA THR A 167 -7.25 17.21 -20.93
C THR A 167 -6.63 17.91 -19.74
N TYR A 168 -6.46 19.22 -19.80
CA TYR A 168 -5.93 20.04 -18.71
C TYR A 168 -6.77 19.89 -17.43
N ASN A 169 -8.08 20.08 -17.55
CA ASN A 169 -8.99 19.95 -16.42
C ASN A 169 -8.98 18.55 -15.81
N ALA A 170 -8.98 17.49 -16.65
CA ALA A 170 -8.96 16.11 -16.18
C ALA A 170 -7.67 15.79 -15.41
N TRP A 171 -6.54 16.32 -15.87
CA TRP A 171 -5.25 16.13 -15.18
C TRP A 171 -5.21 16.83 -13.83
N LEU A 172 -5.56 18.12 -13.77
CA LEU A 172 -5.46 18.92 -12.56
C LEU A 172 -6.52 18.56 -11.52
N ALA A 173 -7.73 18.19 -11.95
CA ALA A 173 -8.79 17.75 -11.03
C ALA A 173 -8.45 16.46 -10.28
N ASN A 174 -7.57 15.63 -10.84
CA ASN A 174 -7.17 14.33 -10.26
C ASN A 174 -5.68 14.26 -9.90
N ILE A 175 -5.01 15.42 -9.82
CA ILE A 175 -3.58 15.45 -9.56
C ILE A 175 -3.28 14.91 -8.17
N GLN A 176 -2.20 14.14 -8.09
CA GLN A 176 -1.65 13.63 -6.83
C GLN A 176 -0.45 14.47 -6.44
N ASP A 177 -0.09 14.42 -5.16
CA ASP A 177 1.13 15.05 -4.68
C ASP A 177 2.34 14.55 -5.46
N TRP A 178 3.21 15.47 -5.85
CA TRP A 178 4.34 15.16 -6.70
C TRP A 178 5.57 14.78 -5.88
N CYS A 179 5.96 13.50 -5.95
CA CYS A 179 7.21 13.05 -5.37
C CYS A 179 8.39 13.57 -6.19
N ILE A 180 9.14 14.51 -5.63
CA ILE A 180 10.29 15.16 -6.29
C ILE A 180 11.63 14.49 -5.98
N SER A 181 11.71 13.68 -4.94
CA SER A 181 12.93 12.95 -4.56
C SER A 181 12.98 11.57 -5.21
N ARG A 182 14.20 11.03 -5.35
CA ARG A 182 14.51 9.68 -5.78
C ARG A 182 15.63 9.12 -4.93
N GLN A 183 15.59 7.84 -4.62
CA GLN A 183 16.65 7.15 -3.89
C GLN A 183 17.78 6.75 -4.83
N LEU A 184 18.51 7.72 -5.32
CA LEU A 184 19.66 7.53 -6.21
C LEU A 184 20.96 7.75 -5.44
N TRP A 185 21.94 6.90 -5.67
CA TRP A 185 23.27 7.07 -5.09
C TRP A 185 24.01 8.27 -5.72
N TRP A 186 23.66 8.61 -6.94
CA TRP A 186 24.21 9.76 -7.63
C TRP A 186 23.13 10.47 -8.45
N GLY A 187 23.02 11.78 -8.27
CA GLY A 187 22.01 12.62 -8.89
C GLY A 187 21.91 13.98 -8.23
N HIS A 188 20.90 14.75 -8.59
CA HIS A 188 20.59 16.03 -7.94
C HIS A 188 20.12 15.79 -6.52
N GLN A 189 20.79 16.45 -5.58
CA GLN A 189 20.39 16.43 -4.18
C GLN A 189 19.26 17.45 -3.94
N ILE A 190 18.25 17.06 -3.18
CA ILE A 190 17.21 17.99 -2.74
C ILE A 190 17.86 19.04 -1.83
N PRO A 191 17.70 20.35 -2.11
CA PRO A 191 18.34 21.43 -1.35
C PRO A 191 17.57 21.71 -0.05
N ALA A 192 17.55 20.74 0.85
CA ALA A 192 16.94 20.84 2.17
C ALA A 192 18.01 20.69 3.25
N TRP A 193 17.96 21.56 4.23
CA TRP A 193 18.82 21.52 5.41
C TRP A 193 17.92 21.40 6.64
N TYR A 194 18.39 20.65 7.61
CA TYR A 194 17.71 20.44 8.89
C TYR A 194 18.54 21.12 9.97
N ASP A 195 17.90 21.79 10.90
CA ASP A 195 18.48 22.21 12.15
C ASP A 195 18.32 21.13 13.23
N GLU A 196 18.86 21.35 14.40
CA GLU A 196 18.90 20.39 15.50
C GLU A 196 17.63 20.44 16.40
N ASP A 197 16.55 21.14 16.00
CA ASP A 197 15.31 21.29 16.79
C ASP A 197 14.29 20.18 16.53
#